data_fec9768bceb7cbf6f98861a2c4510d17
#
_entry.id   fec9768bceb7cbf6f98861a2c4510d17
#
_cell.length_a   1.000
_cell.length_b   1.000
_cell.length_c   1.000
_cell.angle_alpha   90.00
_cell.angle_beta   90.00
_cell.angle_gamma   90.00
#
_symmetry.space_group_name_H-M   'P 1'
#
loop_
_entity.id
_entity.type
_entity.pdbx_description
1 polymer ?
#
loop_
_entity_poly.entity_id
_entity_poly.type
_entity_poly.pdbx_seq_one_letter_code
_entity_poly.pdbx_strand_id
1 'polypeptide(L)'
;MPDTFWVLRHFLKLTGKKSLYPPLGLLTVAAMLPKEWEKRLVDTNLRPLTDEDLTWPDYVFLSAMNVQEPSARQIIAHCREAGVKVVAGGPLFTHEYLQFNDIAHFVLNEAELTLPQFLKDLEQGEPEPVYQSDEYANVHETPIPL
;
A
#
# COMPACT_ATOMS: atom_id res chain seq x y z
N MET A 1 16.79 -4.65 -1.93
CA MET A 1 16.06 -5.80 -1.42
C MET A 1 16.99 -7.00 -1.32
N PRO A 2 16.98 -7.80 -0.24
CA PRO A 2 17.70 -9.04 -0.21
C PRO A 2 17.18 -9.98 -1.30
N ASP A 3 18.10 -10.76 -1.90
CA ASP A 3 17.75 -11.78 -2.89
C ASP A 3 16.99 -12.92 -2.18
N THR A 4 15.68 -12.91 -2.27
CA THR A 4 14.79 -13.95 -1.77
C THR A 4 14.27 -14.78 -2.94
N PHE A 5 13.80 -15.99 -2.67
CA PHE A 5 13.15 -16.86 -3.67
C PHE A 5 12.04 -16.12 -4.46
N TRP A 6 11.31 -15.20 -3.81
CA TRP A 6 10.23 -14.42 -4.41
C TRP A 6 10.69 -13.31 -5.34
N VAL A 7 11.96 -12.89 -5.28
CA VAL A 7 12.49 -11.85 -6.18
C VAL A 7 12.76 -12.41 -7.57
N LEU A 8 13.01 -13.72 -7.70
CA LEU A 8 13.26 -14.46 -8.96
C LEU A 8 14.11 -13.66 -9.98
N ARG A 9 15.06 -12.87 -9.50
CA ARG A 9 15.86 -11.92 -10.28
C ARG A 9 16.58 -12.57 -11.47
N HIS A 10 17.00 -13.83 -11.31
CA HIS A 10 17.66 -14.58 -12.38
C HIS A 10 16.66 -14.99 -13.48
N PHE A 11 15.42 -15.33 -13.10
CA PHE A 11 14.35 -15.66 -14.04
C PHE A 11 13.88 -14.43 -14.82
N LEU A 12 13.80 -13.26 -14.16
CA LEU A 12 13.45 -12.00 -14.80
C LEU A 12 14.44 -11.60 -15.89
N LYS A 13 15.74 -11.82 -15.67
CA LYS A 13 16.77 -11.56 -16.69
C LYS A 13 16.58 -12.42 -17.94
N LEU A 14 16.14 -13.68 -17.77
CA LEU A 14 15.88 -14.59 -18.88
C LEU A 14 14.64 -14.20 -19.71
N THR A 15 13.61 -13.64 -19.05
CA THR A 15 12.34 -13.28 -19.71
C THR A 15 12.29 -11.82 -20.16
N GLY A 16 13.31 -11.01 -19.87
CA GLY A 16 13.36 -9.58 -20.20
C GLY A 16 12.32 -8.73 -19.44
N LYS A 17 11.64 -9.30 -18.43
CA LYS A 17 10.65 -8.59 -17.60
C LYS A 17 11.32 -7.89 -16.42
N LYS A 18 10.77 -6.74 -16.03
CA LYS A 18 11.26 -5.95 -14.89
C LYS A 18 10.66 -6.37 -13.54
N SER A 19 9.44 -6.93 -13.55
CA SER A 19 8.74 -7.50 -12.39
C SER A 19 7.95 -8.73 -12.80
N LEU A 20 7.75 -9.69 -11.87
CA LEU A 20 6.94 -10.89 -12.10
C LEU A 20 5.46 -10.66 -11.86
N TYR A 21 5.14 -9.86 -10.84
CA TYR A 21 3.78 -9.63 -10.39
C TYR A 21 3.54 -8.13 -10.24
N PRO A 22 2.49 -7.59 -10.89
CA PRO A 22 2.03 -6.24 -10.59
C PRO A 22 1.50 -6.19 -9.14
N PRO A 23 1.52 -5.02 -8.48
CA PRO A 23 0.99 -4.85 -7.13
C PRO A 23 -0.55 -4.81 -7.15
N LEU A 24 -1.19 -5.94 -7.44
CA LEU A 24 -2.65 -6.03 -7.65
C LEU A 24 -3.45 -5.46 -6.49
N GLY A 25 -3.04 -5.71 -5.24
CA GLY A 25 -3.73 -5.16 -4.07
C GLY A 25 -3.77 -3.62 -4.09
N LEU A 26 -2.66 -2.95 -4.42
CA LEU A 26 -2.65 -1.48 -4.56
C LEU A 26 -3.48 -1.00 -5.76
N LEU A 27 -3.49 -1.74 -6.86
CA LEU A 27 -4.31 -1.41 -8.03
C LEU A 27 -5.80 -1.57 -7.73
N THR A 28 -6.19 -2.57 -6.94
CA THR A 28 -7.56 -2.73 -6.44
C THR A 28 -7.95 -1.57 -5.52
N VAL A 29 -7.10 -1.24 -4.55
CA VAL A 29 -7.30 -0.06 -3.68
C VAL A 29 -7.43 1.21 -4.53
N ALA A 30 -6.56 1.44 -5.51
CA ALA A 30 -6.62 2.59 -6.38
C ALA A 30 -7.92 2.67 -7.20
N ALA A 31 -8.50 1.53 -7.58
CA ALA A 31 -9.81 1.47 -8.25
C ALA A 31 -10.97 1.86 -7.32
N MET A 32 -10.81 1.65 -6.00
CA MET A 32 -11.81 2.00 -4.98
C MET A 32 -11.73 3.45 -4.51
N LEU A 33 -10.57 4.11 -4.69
CA LEU A 33 -10.41 5.52 -4.31
C LEU A 33 -11.28 6.44 -5.19
N PRO A 34 -11.71 7.60 -4.66
CA PRO A 34 -12.50 8.59 -5.43
C PRO A 34 -11.86 8.87 -6.79
N LYS A 35 -12.70 8.99 -7.82
CA LYS A 35 -12.24 9.15 -9.22
C LYS A 35 -11.56 10.50 -9.46
N GLU A 36 -11.93 11.50 -8.70
CA GLU A 36 -11.40 12.85 -8.72
C GLU A 36 -10.00 12.98 -8.10
N TRP A 37 -9.55 11.96 -7.35
CA TRP A 37 -8.21 11.97 -6.79
C TRP A 37 -7.15 11.67 -7.85
N GLU A 38 -6.11 12.49 -7.92
CA GLU A 38 -4.92 12.15 -8.70
C GLU A 38 -4.18 11.00 -8.01
N LYS A 39 -3.79 9.99 -8.78
CA LYS A 39 -3.15 8.77 -8.28
C LYS A 39 -1.89 8.47 -9.08
N ARG A 40 -0.81 8.13 -8.38
CA ARG A 40 0.44 7.68 -9.00
C ARG A 40 0.90 6.40 -8.33
N LEU A 41 1.24 5.39 -9.12
CA LEU A 41 1.79 4.15 -8.61
C LEU A 41 3.31 4.17 -8.66
N VAL A 42 3.94 3.85 -7.52
CA VAL A 42 5.38 3.61 -7.42
C VAL A 42 5.61 2.16 -6.99
N ASP A 43 6.04 1.31 -7.93
CA ASP A 43 6.47 -0.05 -7.59
C ASP A 43 7.97 -0.01 -7.20
N THR A 44 8.24 -0.14 -5.90
CA THR A 44 9.60 -0.10 -5.36
C THR A 44 10.46 -1.31 -5.72
N ASN A 45 9.87 -2.34 -6.34
CA ASN A 45 10.63 -3.42 -6.98
C ASN A 45 11.25 -2.97 -8.31
N LEU A 46 10.66 -1.96 -8.96
CA LEU A 46 11.10 -1.43 -10.26
C LEU A 46 12.04 -0.23 -10.11
N ARG A 47 11.72 0.69 -9.19
CA ARG A 47 12.52 1.88 -8.90
C ARG A 47 12.37 2.30 -7.42
N PRO A 48 13.36 2.97 -6.83
CA PRO A 48 13.20 3.55 -5.50
C PRO A 48 12.15 4.67 -5.49
N LEU A 49 11.56 4.90 -4.32
CA LEU A 49 10.80 6.11 -4.02
C LEU A 49 11.78 7.29 -3.94
N THR A 50 11.43 8.42 -4.52
CA THR A 50 12.24 9.64 -4.54
C THR A 50 11.56 10.78 -3.77
N ASP A 51 12.32 11.82 -3.41
CA ASP A 51 11.77 13.02 -2.77
C ASP A 51 10.71 13.68 -3.66
N GLU A 52 10.89 13.68 -4.98
CA GLU A 52 9.93 14.22 -5.93
C GLU A 52 8.57 13.49 -5.86
N ASP A 53 8.57 12.18 -5.61
CA ASP A 53 7.35 11.40 -5.45
C ASP A 53 6.54 11.83 -4.21
N LEU A 54 7.18 12.48 -3.23
CA LEU A 54 6.58 12.90 -1.97
C LEU A 54 6.25 14.40 -1.89
N THR A 55 6.49 15.16 -2.96
CA THR A 55 6.26 16.62 -2.96
C THR A 55 4.81 17.03 -3.17
N TRP A 56 3.96 16.16 -3.69
CA TRP A 56 2.61 16.50 -4.14
C TRP A 56 1.48 15.73 -3.42
N PRO A 57 1.68 14.46 -2.90
CA PRO A 57 0.57 13.71 -2.35
C PRO A 57 0.21 14.16 -0.94
N ASP A 58 -1.08 14.20 -0.62
CA ASP A 58 -1.57 14.33 0.76
C ASP A 58 -1.41 13.02 1.53
N TYR A 59 -1.54 11.89 0.83
CA TYR A 59 -1.46 10.54 1.40
C TYR A 59 -0.63 9.60 0.54
N VAL A 60 0.16 8.75 1.19
CA VAL A 60 0.82 7.60 0.57
C VAL A 60 0.12 6.33 1.03
N PHE A 61 -0.47 5.58 0.10
CA PHE A 61 -1.01 4.26 0.35
C PHE A 61 0.10 3.22 0.20
N LEU A 62 0.47 2.56 1.30
CA LEU A 62 1.58 1.61 1.35
C LEU A 62 1.05 0.19 1.58
N SER A 63 1.40 -0.72 0.68
CA SER A 63 1.16 -2.15 0.86
C SER A 63 2.48 -2.92 0.78
N ALA A 64 2.67 -3.87 1.69
CA ALA A 64 3.88 -4.67 1.77
C ALA A 64 3.61 -6.10 2.23
N MET A 65 4.46 -7.01 1.76
CA MET A 65 4.59 -8.37 2.28
C MET A 65 5.58 -8.39 3.46
N ASN A 66 5.52 -9.40 4.34
CA ASN A 66 6.41 -9.50 5.50
C ASN A 66 7.90 -9.46 5.12
N VAL A 67 8.28 -10.10 4.01
CA VAL A 67 9.67 -10.06 3.49
C VAL A 67 10.13 -8.66 3.07
N GLN A 68 9.22 -7.72 2.91
CA GLN A 68 9.49 -6.33 2.50
C GLN A 68 9.55 -5.37 3.69
N GLU A 69 9.42 -5.85 4.92
CA GLU A 69 9.41 -5.01 6.14
C GLU A 69 10.57 -4.00 6.18
N PRO A 70 11.84 -4.36 5.92
CA PRO A 70 12.94 -3.39 5.96
C PRO A 70 12.74 -2.23 4.96
N SER A 71 12.23 -2.53 3.76
CA SER A 71 11.93 -1.52 2.74
C SER A 71 10.71 -0.68 3.13
N ALA A 72 9.69 -1.30 3.71
CA ALA A 72 8.50 -0.59 4.19
C ALA A 72 8.87 0.43 5.28
N ARG A 73 9.71 0.05 6.25
CA ARG A 73 10.22 0.96 7.29
C ARG A 73 11.00 2.15 6.72
N GLN A 74 11.81 1.93 5.68
CA GLN A 74 12.52 3.02 4.99
C GLN A 74 11.55 3.99 4.31
N ILE A 75 10.52 3.47 3.63
CA ILE A 75 9.49 4.29 2.98
C ILE A 75 8.73 5.11 4.02
N ILE A 76 8.32 4.50 5.14
CA ILE A 76 7.61 5.18 6.24
C ILE A 76 8.47 6.31 6.80
N ALA A 77 9.76 6.06 7.06
CA ALA A 77 10.68 7.09 7.55
C ALA A 77 10.81 8.25 6.55
N HIS A 78 10.90 7.95 5.26
CA HIS A 78 10.99 8.95 4.19
C HIS A 78 9.69 9.78 4.10
N CYS A 79 8.51 9.15 4.18
CA CYS A 79 7.23 9.87 4.23
C CYS A 79 7.12 10.78 5.45
N ARG A 80 7.57 10.30 6.63
CA ARG A 80 7.59 11.08 7.87
C ARG A 80 8.49 12.33 7.71
N GLU A 81 9.69 12.17 7.15
CA GLU A 81 10.62 13.29 6.92
C GLU A 81 10.04 14.31 5.93
N ALA A 82 9.29 13.84 4.92
CA ALA A 82 8.59 14.69 3.96
C ALA A 82 7.29 15.31 4.52
N GLY A 83 6.82 14.88 5.70
CA GLY A 83 5.55 15.34 6.29
C GLY A 83 4.29 14.79 5.62
N VAL A 84 4.42 13.68 4.86
CA VAL A 84 3.31 13.05 4.14
C VAL A 84 2.70 11.94 5.00
N LYS A 85 1.37 11.91 5.09
CA LYS A 85 0.64 10.90 5.86
C LYS A 85 0.65 9.55 5.13
N VAL A 86 0.84 8.46 5.89
CA VAL A 86 0.82 7.09 5.37
C VAL A 86 -0.46 6.39 5.78
N VAL A 87 -1.13 5.77 4.81
CA VAL A 87 -2.21 4.79 5.00
C VAL A 87 -1.64 3.42 4.64
N ALA A 88 -1.56 2.51 5.61
CA ALA A 88 -0.91 1.22 5.41
C ALA A 88 -1.88 0.05 5.45
N GLY A 89 -1.65 -0.92 4.56
CA GLY A 89 -2.41 -2.15 4.47
C GLY A 89 -1.60 -3.31 3.88
N GLY A 90 -2.26 -4.43 3.66
CA GLY A 90 -1.64 -5.64 3.14
C GLY A 90 -1.03 -6.53 4.23
N PRO A 91 -0.46 -7.69 3.82
CA PRO A 91 -0.11 -8.78 4.76
C PRO A 91 0.83 -8.37 5.90
N LEU A 92 1.85 -7.56 5.63
CA LEU A 92 2.78 -7.10 6.68
C LEU A 92 2.02 -6.37 7.80
N PHE A 93 1.21 -5.39 7.43
CA PHE A 93 0.54 -4.54 8.41
C PHE A 93 -0.62 -5.26 9.09
N THR A 94 -1.33 -6.15 8.39
CA THR A 94 -2.39 -6.97 9.00
C THR A 94 -1.86 -7.79 10.19
N HIS A 95 -0.62 -8.28 10.12
CA HIS A 95 -0.02 -9.08 11.19
C HIS A 95 0.77 -8.28 12.22
N GLU A 96 1.39 -7.17 11.81
CA GLU A 96 2.44 -6.50 12.57
C GLU A 96 2.16 -5.01 12.84
N TYR A 97 0.91 -4.50 12.61
CA TYR A 97 0.61 -3.06 12.66
C TYR A 97 1.00 -2.40 13.98
N LEU A 98 0.90 -3.12 15.11
CA LEU A 98 1.30 -2.61 16.43
C LEU A 98 2.80 -2.27 16.56
N GLN A 99 3.63 -2.74 15.63
CA GLN A 99 5.08 -2.48 15.61
C GLN A 99 5.45 -1.22 14.81
N PHE A 100 4.45 -0.51 14.25
CA PHE A 100 4.66 0.66 13.41
C PHE A 100 4.02 1.90 14.05
N ASN A 101 4.83 2.90 14.36
CA ASN A 101 4.39 4.10 15.10
C ASN A 101 4.15 5.34 14.21
N ASP A 102 4.68 5.37 12.98
CA ASP A 102 4.66 6.54 12.09
C ASP A 102 3.65 6.36 10.94
N ILE A 103 2.57 5.63 11.18
CA ILE A 103 1.47 5.40 10.25
C ILE A 103 0.26 6.20 10.71
N ALA A 104 -0.34 6.98 9.82
CA ALA A 104 -1.51 7.78 10.16
C ALA A 104 -2.77 6.90 10.29
N HIS A 105 -2.97 5.97 9.36
CA HIS A 105 -4.13 5.08 9.36
C HIS A 105 -3.74 3.69 8.87
N PHE A 106 -4.35 2.67 9.47
CA PHE A 106 -4.26 1.29 9.00
C PHE A 106 -5.59 0.85 8.40
N VAL A 107 -5.51 0.27 7.19
CA VAL A 107 -6.63 -0.37 6.49
C VAL A 107 -6.25 -1.84 6.35
N LEU A 108 -6.69 -2.66 7.30
CA LEU A 108 -6.23 -4.03 7.52
C LEU A 108 -7.19 -5.06 6.93
N ASN A 109 -6.68 -6.25 6.67
CA ASN A 109 -7.39 -7.37 6.09
C ASN A 109 -7.91 -7.04 4.68
N GLU A 110 -9.19 -7.28 4.41
CA GLU A 110 -9.82 -7.07 3.09
C GLU A 110 -10.14 -5.58 2.89
N ALA A 111 -9.39 -4.91 2.03
CA ALA A 111 -9.58 -3.48 1.75
C ALA A 111 -11.00 -3.17 1.23
N GLU A 112 -11.62 -4.11 0.53
CA GLU A 112 -13.00 -4.01 0.03
C GLU A 112 -14.01 -3.74 1.16
N LEU A 113 -13.73 -4.20 2.37
CA LEU A 113 -14.60 -4.02 3.54
C LEU A 113 -14.18 -2.82 4.40
N THR A 114 -12.88 -2.57 4.52
CA THR A 114 -12.33 -1.60 5.48
C THR A 114 -12.07 -0.22 4.87
N LEU A 115 -11.68 -0.16 3.59
CA LEU A 115 -11.40 1.10 2.90
C LEU A 115 -12.63 2.02 2.76
N PRO A 116 -13.85 1.52 2.44
CA PRO A 116 -15.03 2.38 2.32
C PRO A 116 -15.34 3.16 3.61
N GLN A 117 -15.18 2.53 4.77
CA GLN A 117 -15.39 3.20 6.05
C GLN A 117 -14.32 4.27 6.29
N PHE A 118 -13.03 3.95 6.03
CA PHE A 118 -11.96 4.93 6.11
C PHE A 118 -12.23 6.16 5.24
N LEU A 119 -12.63 5.95 3.97
CA LEU A 119 -12.91 7.05 3.04
C LEU A 119 -14.07 7.92 3.52
N LYS A 120 -15.13 7.32 4.05
CA LYS A 120 -16.27 8.04 4.63
C LYS A 120 -15.86 8.90 5.82
N ASP A 121 -15.08 8.34 6.75
CA ASP A 121 -14.65 9.06 7.94
C ASP A 121 -13.63 10.16 7.57
N LEU A 122 -12.79 9.90 6.57
CA LEU A 122 -11.87 10.90 6.02
C LEU A 122 -12.62 12.11 5.43
N GLU A 123 -13.71 11.87 4.69
CA GLU A 123 -14.56 12.92 4.14
C GLU A 123 -15.24 13.75 5.26
N GLN A 124 -15.58 13.12 6.38
CA GLN A 124 -16.15 13.78 7.55
C GLN A 124 -15.09 14.51 8.40
N GLY A 125 -13.79 14.31 8.12
CA GLY A 125 -12.69 14.92 8.85
C GLY A 125 -12.34 14.22 10.17
N GLU A 126 -12.88 13.03 10.42
CA GLU A 126 -12.72 12.26 11.66
C GLU A 126 -12.22 10.81 11.39
N PRO A 127 -11.15 10.59 10.60
CA PRO A 127 -10.68 9.24 10.31
C PRO A 127 -10.05 8.60 11.55
N GLU A 128 -10.41 7.33 11.76
CA GLU A 128 -9.87 6.50 12.84
C GLU A 128 -8.43 6.01 12.54
N PRO A 129 -7.65 5.66 13.56
CA PRO A 129 -6.30 5.13 13.37
C PRO A 129 -6.28 3.75 12.71
N VAL A 130 -7.28 2.88 12.96
CA VAL A 130 -7.30 1.48 12.50
C VAL A 130 -8.69 1.10 12.01
N TYR A 131 -8.74 0.56 10.80
CA TYR A 131 -9.91 -0.07 10.18
C TYR A 131 -9.59 -1.54 9.95
N GLN A 132 -10.35 -2.42 10.58
CA GLN A 132 -10.14 -3.87 10.52
C GLN A 132 -11.49 -4.59 10.47
N SER A 133 -11.55 -5.69 9.71
CA SER A 133 -12.69 -6.61 9.66
C SER A 133 -12.17 -8.05 9.62
N ASP A 134 -12.85 -8.94 10.35
CA ASP A 134 -12.58 -10.38 10.30
C ASP A 134 -13.44 -11.09 9.24
N GLU A 135 -14.28 -10.33 8.52
CA GLU A 135 -15.08 -10.84 7.42
C GLU A 135 -14.26 -10.93 6.12
N TYR A 136 -14.71 -11.80 5.22
CA TYR A 136 -14.12 -11.94 3.88
C TYR A 136 -14.96 -11.19 2.85
N ALA A 137 -14.28 -10.46 1.95
CA ALA A 137 -14.95 -9.79 0.85
C ALA A 137 -15.53 -10.80 -0.15
N ASN A 138 -16.65 -10.42 -0.74
CA ASN A 138 -17.22 -11.18 -1.87
C ASN A 138 -16.40 -10.85 -3.14
N VAL A 139 -15.63 -11.83 -3.62
CA VAL A 139 -14.77 -11.65 -4.81
C VAL A 139 -15.51 -11.25 -6.09
N HIS A 140 -16.83 -11.49 -6.15
CA HIS A 140 -17.66 -11.05 -7.28
C HIS A 140 -17.97 -9.55 -7.25
N GLU A 141 -17.79 -8.91 -6.10
CA GLU A 141 -18.03 -7.48 -5.87
C GLU A 141 -16.73 -6.67 -5.83
N THR A 142 -15.57 -7.35 -5.81
CA THR A 142 -14.25 -6.71 -5.88
C THR A 142 -14.10 -5.96 -7.20
N PRO A 143 -13.74 -4.65 -7.17
CA PRO A 143 -13.55 -3.89 -8.40
C PRO A 143 -12.37 -4.44 -9.21
N ILE A 144 -12.47 -4.29 -10.54
CA ILE A 144 -11.35 -4.63 -11.42
C ILE A 144 -10.19 -3.68 -11.12
N PRO A 145 -8.97 -4.18 -10.85
CA PRO A 145 -7.79 -3.35 -10.63
C PRO A 145 -7.52 -2.39 -11.80
N LEU A 146 -7.02 -1.20 -11.50
CA LEU A 146 -6.65 -0.19 -12.50
C LEU A 146 -5.48 -0.62 -13.37
#